data_956f157b1d712348ee4ca03a3bc8f979
#
_entry.id   956f157b1d712348ee4ca03a3bc8f979
#
_cell.length_a   1.000
_cell.length_b   1.000
_cell.length_c   1.000
_cell.angle_alpha   90.00
_cell.angle_beta   90.00
_cell.angle_gamma   90.00
#
_symmetry.space_group_name_H-M   'P 1'
#
loop_
_entity.id
_entity.type
_entity.pdbx_description
1 polymer ?
#
loop_
_entity_poly.entity_id
_entity_poly.type
_entity_poly.pdbx_seq_one_letter_code
_entity_poly.pdbx_strand_id
1 'polypeptide(L)'
;YDQTLREIFPDVRRGNFTWVEEAGKWVWTTFHNYQWDLNYKNPDLFNHILGEMLFMANAGVEIFRLDAIAFTGKEIGTTSENRPQAHQLVRALNALTNIAAPAVVFKSEAIVHPDFVNSYISEDECELSYNPLLMALMWEALATREVKLLRHSMEKRFSIHEGTAWVNYVRCHDDIGWTFSDEDAAEVGINGYDHRMFLNRFYTGEFDGSFAKGDPFQFN
;
A
#
# COMPACT_ATOMS: atom_id res chain seq x y z
N TYR A 1 19.96 13.92 -8.75
CA TYR A 1 18.73 13.56 -8.04
C TYR A 1 17.75 13.00 -9.05
N ASP A 2 17.14 11.89 -8.69
CA ASP A 2 16.20 11.22 -9.58
C ASP A 2 14.85 11.94 -9.54
N GLN A 3 14.42 12.48 -10.67
CA GLN A 3 13.13 13.16 -10.84
C GLN A 3 12.00 12.17 -11.12
N THR A 4 12.30 10.88 -11.24
CA THR A 4 11.32 9.84 -11.57
C THR A 4 10.73 9.18 -10.34
N LEU A 5 11.38 9.30 -9.18
CA LEU A 5 10.90 8.74 -7.92
C LEU A 5 9.62 9.45 -7.46
N ARG A 6 8.64 8.65 -7.07
CA ARG A 6 7.41 9.17 -6.50
C ARG A 6 7.66 9.72 -5.10
N GLU A 7 7.21 10.93 -4.82
CA GLU A 7 7.12 11.50 -3.48
C GLU A 7 5.79 11.07 -2.86
N ILE A 8 5.84 10.37 -1.73
CA ILE A 8 4.63 9.84 -1.08
C ILE A 8 3.93 10.92 -0.25
N PHE A 9 4.71 11.74 0.46
CA PHE A 9 4.18 12.81 1.31
C PHE A 9 4.75 14.18 0.90
N PRO A 10 4.41 14.70 -0.31
CA PRO A 10 5.04 15.90 -0.87
C PRO A 10 4.79 17.16 -0.04
N ASP A 11 3.70 17.21 0.75
CA ASP A 11 3.39 18.33 1.63
C ASP A 11 4.19 18.29 2.94
N VAL A 12 4.68 17.11 3.32
CA VAL A 12 5.49 16.92 4.54
C VAL A 12 6.98 17.03 4.24
N ARG A 13 7.41 16.46 3.12
CA ARG A 13 8.83 16.47 2.73
C ARG A 13 9.00 16.31 1.22
N ARG A 14 10.08 16.88 0.71
CA ARG A 14 10.51 16.75 -0.69
C ARG A 14 11.69 15.79 -0.82
N GLY A 15 11.69 15.01 -1.90
CA GLY A 15 12.73 14.06 -2.26
C GLY A 15 12.68 12.75 -1.46
N ASN A 16 13.44 11.77 -1.93
CA ASN A 16 13.48 10.39 -1.42
C ASN A 16 14.83 10.02 -0.79
N PHE A 17 15.65 11.01 -0.45
CA PHE A 17 16.97 10.78 0.16
C PHE A 17 17.19 11.70 1.34
N THR A 18 17.81 11.16 2.38
CA THR A 18 18.20 11.88 3.59
C THR A 18 19.70 11.80 3.78
N TRP A 19 20.34 12.93 4.02
CA TRP A 19 21.77 12.96 4.40
C TRP A 19 21.92 12.49 5.84
N VAL A 20 22.81 11.54 6.07
CA VAL A 20 23.13 11.02 7.40
C VAL A 20 24.58 11.42 7.72
N GLU A 21 24.74 12.37 8.65
CA GLU A 21 26.03 12.99 8.97
C GLU A 21 27.02 11.96 9.52
N GLU A 22 26.56 11.08 10.43
CA GLU A 22 27.40 10.06 11.06
C GLU A 22 27.93 9.03 10.06
N ALA A 23 27.19 8.79 8.98
CA ALA A 23 27.61 7.88 7.91
C ALA A 23 28.32 8.59 6.75
N GLY A 24 28.23 9.93 6.67
CA GLY A 24 28.72 10.73 5.55
C GLY A 24 28.08 10.30 4.21
N LYS A 25 26.81 9.92 4.22
CA LYS A 25 26.12 9.33 3.05
C LYS A 25 24.67 9.78 2.94
N TRP A 26 24.17 9.76 1.71
CA TRP A 26 22.75 9.83 1.44
C TRP A 26 22.14 8.45 1.60
N VAL A 27 21.04 8.36 2.37
CA VAL A 27 20.26 7.14 2.59
C VAL A 27 18.93 7.29 1.89
N TRP A 28 18.49 6.23 1.25
CA TRP A 28 17.15 6.19 0.64
C TRP A 28 16.07 6.16 1.72
N THR A 29 15.09 7.04 1.60
CA THR A 29 14.01 7.22 2.56
C THR A 29 12.73 7.56 1.79
N THR A 30 12.00 6.55 1.36
CA THR A 30 10.78 6.72 0.53
C THR A 30 9.68 7.47 1.27
N PHE A 31 9.49 7.19 2.57
CA PHE A 31 8.40 7.77 3.37
C PHE A 31 8.90 8.96 4.20
N HIS A 32 9.42 8.75 5.38
CA HIS A 32 9.94 9.81 6.24
C HIS A 32 11.46 9.76 6.37
N ASN A 33 12.08 10.87 6.70
CA ASN A 33 13.53 11.01 6.83
C ASN A 33 14.18 10.07 7.87
N TYR A 34 13.41 9.61 8.84
CA TYR A 34 13.83 8.64 9.87
C TYR A 34 13.52 7.18 9.50
N GLN A 35 12.80 6.93 8.41
CA GLN A 35 12.48 5.60 7.90
C GLN A 35 13.43 5.25 6.76
N TRP A 36 14.50 4.55 7.11
CA TRP A 36 15.53 4.15 6.15
C TRP A 36 15.11 2.91 5.39
N ASP A 37 15.13 3.01 4.08
CA ASP A 37 14.76 1.90 3.23
C ASP A 37 15.84 0.83 3.19
N LEU A 38 15.44 -0.41 3.31
CA LEU A 38 16.35 -1.55 3.30
C LEU A 38 16.81 -1.89 1.87
N ASN A 39 18.08 -2.22 1.73
CA ASN A 39 18.67 -2.59 0.45
C ASN A 39 18.61 -4.11 0.21
N TYR A 40 17.51 -4.61 -0.30
CA TYR A 40 17.33 -6.04 -0.62
C TYR A 40 18.18 -6.57 -1.79
N LYS A 41 19.01 -5.73 -2.43
CA LYS A 41 20.07 -6.19 -3.33
C LYS A 41 21.25 -6.80 -2.56
N ASN A 42 21.31 -6.60 -1.23
CA ASN A 42 22.27 -7.23 -0.36
C ASN A 42 21.70 -8.58 0.15
N PRO A 43 22.29 -9.72 -0.21
CA PRO A 43 21.82 -11.03 0.21
C PRO A 43 21.95 -11.26 1.73
N ASP A 44 22.92 -10.62 2.39
CA ASP A 44 23.07 -10.73 3.85
C ASP A 44 21.87 -10.09 4.57
N LEU A 45 21.37 -8.98 4.04
CA LEU A 45 20.15 -8.36 4.58
C LEU A 45 18.95 -9.30 4.39
N PHE A 46 18.79 -9.89 3.21
CA PHE A 46 17.71 -10.83 2.95
C PHE A 46 17.74 -11.99 3.96
N ASN A 47 18.90 -12.61 4.17
CA ASN A 47 19.07 -13.68 5.12
C ASN A 47 18.76 -13.26 6.57
N HIS A 48 19.17 -12.04 6.94
CA HIS A 48 18.87 -11.48 8.26
C HIS A 48 17.37 -11.31 8.47
N ILE A 49 16.69 -10.66 7.54
CA ILE A 49 15.23 -10.42 7.63
C ILE A 49 14.46 -11.74 7.65
N LEU A 50 14.82 -12.71 6.80
CA LEU A 50 14.21 -14.04 6.82
C LEU A 50 14.43 -14.72 8.19
N GLY A 51 15.63 -14.60 8.78
CA GLY A 51 15.93 -15.12 10.11
C GLY A 51 15.03 -14.54 11.20
N GLU A 52 14.81 -13.23 11.17
CA GLU A 52 13.89 -12.54 12.09
C GLU A 52 12.43 -12.98 11.90
N MET A 53 12.00 -13.16 10.64
CA MET A 53 10.65 -13.68 10.34
C MET A 53 10.47 -15.09 10.90
N LEU A 54 11.44 -15.98 10.68
CA LEU A 54 11.38 -17.36 11.22
C LEU A 54 11.46 -17.40 12.74
N PHE A 55 12.21 -16.50 13.36
CA PHE A 55 12.21 -16.32 14.81
C PHE A 55 10.82 -15.93 15.33
N MET A 56 10.15 -14.98 14.71
CA MET A 56 8.79 -14.58 15.06
C MET A 56 7.78 -15.72 14.81
N ALA A 57 7.90 -16.45 13.70
CA ALA A 57 7.07 -17.63 13.43
C ALA A 57 7.22 -18.69 14.52
N ASN A 58 8.45 -18.94 14.97
CA ASN A 58 8.73 -19.87 16.09
C ASN A 58 8.16 -19.37 17.43
N ALA A 59 7.98 -18.06 17.59
CA ALA A 59 7.30 -17.46 18.73
C ALA A 59 5.76 -17.50 18.63
N GLY A 60 5.20 -18.01 17.52
CA GLY A 60 3.77 -18.22 17.31
C GLY A 60 3.09 -17.19 16.40
N VAL A 61 3.85 -16.40 15.63
CA VAL A 61 3.26 -15.52 14.60
C VAL A 61 2.86 -16.37 13.40
N GLU A 62 1.59 -16.31 13.04
CA GLU A 62 0.99 -17.09 11.94
C GLU A 62 0.76 -16.25 10.69
N ILE A 63 0.60 -14.92 10.83
CA ILE A 63 0.36 -14.01 9.70
C ILE A 63 1.37 -12.86 9.74
N PHE A 64 2.15 -12.72 8.68
CA PHE A 64 3.03 -11.56 8.50
C PHE A 64 2.40 -10.52 7.59
N ARG A 65 2.19 -9.30 8.10
CA ARG A 65 1.86 -8.14 7.27
C ARG A 65 3.16 -7.61 6.66
N LEU A 66 3.26 -7.66 5.35
CA LEU A 66 4.39 -7.12 4.60
C LEU A 66 4.09 -5.66 4.24
N ASP A 67 4.68 -4.76 5.02
CA ASP A 67 4.49 -3.32 4.94
C ASP A 67 5.11 -2.72 3.68
N ALA A 68 4.36 -1.83 3.01
CA ALA A 68 4.82 -1.07 1.85
C ALA A 68 5.57 -1.90 0.79
N ILE A 69 5.12 -3.11 0.56
CA ILE A 69 5.80 -4.15 -0.23
C ILE A 69 6.12 -3.68 -1.66
N ALA A 70 5.26 -2.85 -2.24
CA ALA A 70 5.42 -2.31 -3.59
C ALA A 70 6.67 -1.44 -3.76
N PHE A 71 7.23 -0.93 -2.67
CA PHE A 71 8.38 -0.03 -2.67
C PHE A 71 9.72 -0.71 -2.33
N THR A 72 9.75 -2.02 -2.15
CA THR A 72 10.99 -2.77 -1.80
C THR A 72 11.97 -2.90 -2.97
N GLY A 73 11.49 -2.83 -4.21
CA GLY A 73 12.31 -2.86 -5.42
C GLY A 73 12.90 -1.49 -5.77
N LYS A 74 14.16 -1.23 -5.37
CA LYS A 74 14.82 0.06 -5.60
C LYS A 74 15.58 0.12 -6.92
N GLU A 75 15.16 1.03 -7.81
CA GLU A 75 15.79 1.21 -9.13
C GLU A 75 15.75 2.69 -9.53
N ILE A 76 16.95 3.33 -9.57
CA ILE A 76 17.12 4.71 -10.03
C ILE A 76 16.68 4.83 -11.50
N GLY A 77 16.02 5.92 -11.86
CA GLY A 77 15.49 6.16 -13.21
C GLY A 77 14.07 5.59 -13.41
N THR A 78 13.47 5.07 -12.35
CA THR A 78 12.08 4.58 -12.34
C THR A 78 11.32 5.15 -11.15
N THR A 79 10.03 4.87 -11.04
CA THR A 79 9.25 5.24 -9.84
C THR A 79 9.65 4.45 -8.60
N SER A 80 10.42 3.35 -8.74
CA SER A 80 10.72 2.37 -7.68
C SER A 80 9.46 1.82 -6.99
N GLU A 81 8.35 1.77 -7.70
CA GLU A 81 7.08 1.22 -7.26
C GLU A 81 6.68 0.07 -8.19
N ASN A 82 6.14 -1.00 -7.64
CA ASN A 82 5.68 -2.20 -8.37
C ASN A 82 6.76 -2.82 -9.29
N ARG A 83 8.02 -2.77 -8.87
CA ARG A 83 9.12 -3.32 -9.68
C ARG A 83 9.14 -4.84 -9.61
N PRO A 84 9.58 -5.54 -10.68
CA PRO A 84 9.71 -7.00 -10.67
C PRO A 84 10.52 -7.54 -9.50
N GLN A 85 11.49 -6.77 -9.01
CA GLN A 85 12.32 -7.13 -7.86
C GLN A 85 11.52 -7.22 -6.55
N ALA A 86 10.45 -6.42 -6.39
CA ALA A 86 9.56 -6.52 -5.24
C ALA A 86 8.83 -7.88 -5.24
N HIS A 87 8.27 -8.27 -6.37
CA HIS A 87 7.62 -9.59 -6.53
C HIS A 87 8.59 -10.75 -6.31
N GLN A 88 9.82 -10.67 -6.86
CA GLN A 88 10.85 -11.69 -6.65
C GLN A 88 11.23 -11.82 -5.18
N LEU A 89 11.35 -10.71 -4.46
CA LEU A 89 11.61 -10.71 -3.03
C LEU A 89 10.52 -11.45 -2.25
N VAL A 90 9.26 -11.13 -2.54
CA VAL A 90 8.11 -11.76 -1.85
C VAL A 90 8.07 -13.25 -2.12
N ARG A 91 8.21 -13.67 -3.38
CA ARG A 91 8.25 -15.09 -3.75
C ARG A 91 9.38 -15.84 -3.05
N ALA A 92 10.56 -15.22 -2.94
CA ALA A 92 11.69 -15.83 -2.23
C ALA A 92 11.40 -15.99 -0.73
N LEU A 93 10.82 -14.97 -0.08
CA LEU A 93 10.41 -15.04 1.32
C LEU A 93 9.30 -16.09 1.52
N ASN A 94 8.27 -16.09 0.67
CA ASN A 94 7.17 -17.06 0.72
C ASN A 94 7.68 -18.48 0.57
N ALA A 95 8.48 -18.77 -0.45
CA ALA A 95 9.02 -20.12 -0.69
C ALA A 95 9.85 -20.64 0.48
N LEU A 96 10.72 -19.82 1.07
CA LEU A 96 11.56 -20.21 2.21
C LEU A 96 10.75 -20.36 3.49
N THR A 97 9.77 -19.51 3.70
CA THR A 97 8.86 -19.59 4.85
C THR A 97 7.99 -20.85 4.75
N ASN A 98 7.48 -21.19 3.58
CA ASN A 98 6.69 -22.42 3.36
C ASN A 98 7.50 -23.70 3.63
N ILE A 99 8.81 -23.68 3.40
CA ILE A 99 9.70 -24.81 3.74
C ILE A 99 9.88 -24.92 5.26
N ALA A 100 10.13 -23.79 5.94
CA ALA A 100 10.54 -23.79 7.35
C ALA A 100 9.35 -23.68 8.32
N ALA A 101 8.28 -22.99 7.94
CA ALA A 101 7.11 -22.68 8.76
C ALA A 101 5.82 -22.68 7.90
N PRO A 102 5.37 -23.85 7.38
CA PRO A 102 4.32 -23.95 6.36
C PRO A 102 2.93 -23.51 6.80
N ALA A 103 2.73 -23.21 8.07
CA ALA A 103 1.48 -22.65 8.59
C ALA A 103 1.42 -21.11 8.56
N VAL A 104 2.52 -20.47 8.21
CA VAL A 104 2.59 -19.00 8.11
C VAL A 104 2.05 -18.56 6.76
N VAL A 105 1.25 -17.50 6.77
CA VAL A 105 0.74 -16.84 5.56
C VAL A 105 1.17 -15.37 5.50
N PHE A 106 1.29 -14.84 4.31
CA PHE A 106 1.62 -13.43 4.09
C PHE A 106 0.39 -12.61 3.78
N LYS A 107 0.39 -11.39 4.30
CA LYS A 107 -0.62 -10.38 4.03
C LYS A 107 0.05 -9.13 3.44
N SER A 108 -0.20 -8.86 2.16
CA SER A 108 0.36 -7.66 1.52
C SER A 108 -0.32 -6.39 2.00
N GLU A 109 0.49 -5.36 2.22
CA GLU A 109 0.06 -3.98 2.25
C GLU A 109 0.64 -3.30 1.01
N ALA A 110 -0.21 -3.17 -0.01
CA ALA A 110 0.13 -2.59 -1.29
C ALA A 110 -0.88 -1.47 -1.60
N ILE A 111 -0.60 -0.27 -1.08
CA ILE A 111 -1.40 0.94 -1.35
C ILE A 111 -0.86 1.57 -2.64
N VAL A 112 -1.30 1.00 -3.74
CA VAL A 112 -0.91 1.34 -5.11
C VAL A 112 -2.15 1.53 -5.96
N HIS A 113 -1.98 1.89 -7.24
CA HIS A 113 -3.10 1.95 -8.17
C HIS A 113 -3.89 0.62 -8.16
N PRO A 114 -5.24 0.64 -8.15
CA PRO A 114 -6.06 -0.56 -8.00
C PRO A 114 -5.74 -1.71 -8.96
N ASP A 115 -5.27 -1.41 -10.17
CA ASP A 115 -4.87 -2.42 -11.15
C ASP A 115 -3.65 -3.25 -10.74
N PHE A 116 -2.83 -2.74 -9.80
CA PHE A 116 -1.61 -3.42 -9.36
C PHE A 116 -1.77 -4.19 -8.05
N VAL A 117 -2.81 -3.93 -7.27
CA VAL A 117 -3.01 -4.59 -5.96
C VAL A 117 -3.08 -6.11 -6.12
N ASN A 118 -3.85 -6.58 -7.11
CA ASN A 118 -4.04 -8.01 -7.36
C ASN A 118 -2.76 -8.74 -7.76
N SER A 119 -1.73 -8.03 -8.26
CA SER A 119 -0.46 -8.66 -8.65
C SER A 119 0.34 -9.19 -7.45
N TYR A 120 0.03 -8.74 -6.24
CA TYR A 120 0.65 -9.21 -5.00
C TYR A 120 -0.12 -10.37 -4.33
N ILE A 121 -1.25 -10.78 -4.92
CA ILE A 121 -2.16 -11.76 -4.32
C ILE A 121 -2.08 -13.06 -5.11
N SER A 122 -1.34 -14.03 -4.59
CA SER A 122 -1.21 -15.36 -5.16
C SER A 122 -0.65 -16.32 -4.11
N GLU A 123 -0.72 -17.62 -4.37
CA GLU A 123 -0.17 -18.66 -3.48
C GLU A 123 1.35 -18.62 -3.35
N ASP A 124 2.05 -18.04 -4.34
CA ASP A 124 3.51 -17.90 -4.36
C ASP A 124 4.01 -16.50 -3.90
N GLU A 125 3.10 -15.58 -3.60
CA GLU A 125 3.42 -14.26 -3.04
C GLU A 125 2.71 -14.04 -1.68
N CYS A 126 1.53 -13.42 -1.69
CA CYS A 126 0.74 -13.21 -0.49
C CYS A 126 -0.63 -13.85 -0.62
N GLU A 127 -0.98 -14.72 0.30
CA GLU A 127 -2.30 -15.37 0.33
C GLU A 127 -3.41 -14.41 0.76
N LEU A 128 -3.02 -13.36 1.49
CA LEU A 128 -3.93 -12.32 1.99
C LEU A 128 -3.51 -10.94 1.48
N SER A 129 -4.47 -10.07 1.26
CA SER A 129 -4.21 -8.65 1.01
C SER A 129 -5.27 -7.76 1.65
N TYR A 130 -4.88 -6.58 2.10
CA TYR A 130 -5.83 -5.54 2.38
C TYR A 130 -6.59 -5.13 1.13
N ASN A 131 -7.85 -4.71 1.31
CA ASN A 131 -8.68 -4.14 0.25
C ASN A 131 -8.88 -2.62 0.48
N PRO A 132 -7.87 -1.79 0.18
CA PRO A 132 -7.96 -0.35 0.40
C PRO A 132 -9.00 0.32 -0.49
N LEU A 133 -9.22 -0.22 -1.70
CA LEU A 133 -10.25 0.29 -2.61
C LEU A 133 -11.65 0.14 -2.01
N LEU A 134 -11.99 -1.05 -1.49
CA LEU A 134 -13.28 -1.26 -0.84
C LEU A 134 -13.43 -0.36 0.38
N MET A 135 -12.38 -0.23 1.19
CA MET A 135 -12.37 0.67 2.35
C MET A 135 -12.72 2.11 1.95
N ALA A 136 -12.01 2.67 0.98
CA ALA A 136 -12.25 4.03 0.50
C ALA A 136 -13.67 4.20 -0.08
N LEU A 137 -14.14 3.24 -0.86
CA LEU A 137 -15.46 3.29 -1.49
C LEU A 137 -16.62 3.07 -0.51
N MET A 138 -16.41 2.38 0.61
CA MET A 138 -17.40 2.36 1.70
C MET A 138 -17.59 3.76 2.31
N TRP A 139 -16.50 4.49 2.57
CA TRP A 139 -16.56 5.86 3.06
C TRP A 139 -17.14 6.81 2.01
N GLU A 140 -16.79 6.63 0.74
CA GLU A 140 -17.38 7.35 -0.39
C GLU A 140 -18.90 7.17 -0.45
N ALA A 141 -19.37 5.92 -0.42
CA ALA A 141 -20.79 5.62 -0.47
C ALA A 141 -21.59 6.18 0.73
N LEU A 142 -20.96 6.25 1.93
CA LEU A 142 -21.57 6.88 3.09
C LEU A 142 -21.71 8.40 2.93
N ALA A 143 -20.71 9.06 2.33
CA ALA A 143 -20.72 10.51 2.13
C ALA A 143 -21.73 10.92 1.03
N THR A 144 -21.73 10.18 -0.07
CA THR A 144 -22.57 10.47 -1.25
C THR A 144 -24.00 9.93 -1.13
N ARG A 145 -24.19 8.88 -0.31
CA ARG A 145 -25.40 8.05 -0.27
C ARG A 145 -25.68 7.34 -1.59
N GLU A 146 -24.65 7.14 -2.39
CA GLU A 146 -24.68 6.46 -3.67
C GLU A 146 -23.69 5.30 -3.66
N VAL A 147 -24.00 4.23 -4.35
CA VAL A 147 -23.14 3.04 -4.46
C VAL A 147 -22.63 2.80 -5.89
N LYS A 148 -22.79 3.78 -6.76
CA LYS A 148 -22.50 3.65 -8.19
C LYS A 148 -21.03 3.39 -8.44
N LEU A 149 -20.13 4.20 -7.85
CA LEU A 149 -18.69 4.05 -7.98
C LEU A 149 -18.19 2.78 -7.27
N LEU A 150 -18.68 2.51 -6.05
CA LEU A 150 -18.35 1.29 -5.30
C LEU A 150 -18.70 0.04 -6.12
N ARG A 151 -19.95 -0.05 -6.62
CA ARG A 151 -20.38 -1.19 -7.41
C ARG A 151 -19.52 -1.38 -8.66
N HIS A 152 -19.31 -0.32 -9.41
CA HIS A 152 -18.54 -0.34 -10.66
C HIS A 152 -17.09 -0.83 -10.42
N SER A 153 -16.38 -0.27 -9.44
CA SER A 153 -15.02 -0.66 -9.14
C SER A 153 -14.91 -2.09 -8.58
N MET A 154 -15.88 -2.53 -7.76
CA MET A 154 -15.87 -3.90 -7.23
C MET A 154 -16.18 -4.93 -8.31
N GLU A 155 -17.08 -4.66 -9.24
CA GLU A 155 -17.33 -5.54 -10.40
C GLU A 155 -16.05 -5.78 -11.22
N LYS A 156 -15.14 -4.83 -11.27
CA LYS A 156 -13.86 -4.94 -11.99
C LYS A 156 -12.75 -5.64 -11.20
N ARG A 157 -12.66 -5.41 -9.87
CA ARG A 157 -11.42 -5.64 -9.12
C ARG A 157 -11.56 -6.50 -7.87
N PHE A 158 -12.77 -6.96 -7.54
CA PHE A 158 -12.96 -7.78 -6.33
C PHE A 158 -12.53 -9.24 -6.50
N SER A 159 -12.53 -9.74 -7.74
CA SER A 159 -12.12 -11.11 -8.02
C SER A 159 -10.60 -11.28 -7.87
N ILE A 160 -10.18 -12.30 -7.12
CA ILE A 160 -8.78 -12.65 -6.87
C ILE A 160 -8.56 -14.15 -7.11
N HIS A 161 -7.32 -14.61 -7.03
CA HIS A 161 -6.97 -16.01 -7.22
C HIS A 161 -7.63 -16.94 -6.20
N GLU A 162 -7.99 -18.13 -6.63
CA GLU A 162 -8.44 -19.20 -5.74
C GLU A 162 -7.34 -19.50 -4.70
N GLY A 163 -7.71 -19.83 -3.49
CA GLY A 163 -6.76 -20.05 -2.39
C GLY A 163 -6.31 -18.77 -1.66
N THR A 164 -6.71 -17.60 -2.14
CA THR A 164 -6.37 -16.30 -1.55
C THR A 164 -7.58 -15.57 -0.99
N ALA A 165 -7.37 -14.54 -0.15
CA ALA A 165 -8.48 -13.79 0.43
C ALA A 165 -8.19 -12.30 0.63
N TRP A 166 -9.24 -11.49 0.47
CA TRP A 166 -9.25 -10.12 0.91
C TRP A 166 -9.39 -9.99 2.42
N VAL A 167 -8.55 -9.18 3.03
CA VAL A 167 -8.77 -8.65 4.38
C VAL A 167 -9.52 -7.33 4.23
N ASN A 168 -10.84 -7.40 4.29
CA ASN A 168 -11.70 -6.24 4.24
C ASN A 168 -11.69 -5.51 5.58
N TYR A 169 -11.63 -4.19 5.56
CA TYR A 169 -11.56 -3.36 6.76
C TYR A 169 -12.27 -2.02 6.52
N VAL A 170 -12.71 -1.39 7.60
CA VAL A 170 -13.34 -0.05 7.53
C VAL A 170 -12.32 1.05 7.81
N ARG A 171 -11.35 0.76 8.67
CA ARG A 171 -10.28 1.66 9.09
C ARG A 171 -9.11 0.85 9.66
N CYS A 172 -7.91 1.37 9.56
CA CYS A 172 -6.72 0.88 10.27
C CYS A 172 -6.00 2.05 10.95
N HIS A 173 -4.71 1.91 11.26
CA HIS A 173 -3.88 2.97 11.84
C HIS A 173 -3.49 4.06 10.82
N ASP A 174 -3.59 3.76 9.54
CA ASP A 174 -3.29 4.70 8.46
C ASP A 174 -4.47 5.62 8.15
N ASP A 175 -4.22 6.63 7.31
CA ASP A 175 -5.24 7.54 6.81
C ASP A 175 -6.22 6.84 5.87
N ILE A 176 -7.38 7.46 5.67
CA ILE A 176 -8.31 7.06 4.62
C ILE A 176 -7.80 7.68 3.32
N GLY A 177 -7.05 6.90 2.54
CA GLY A 177 -6.66 7.27 1.19
C GLY A 177 -7.80 7.04 0.20
N TRP A 178 -8.10 8.04 -0.64
CA TRP A 178 -9.12 7.91 -1.68
C TRP A 178 -8.55 7.17 -2.90
N THR A 179 -8.36 5.86 -2.74
CA THR A 179 -7.62 4.99 -3.66
C THR A 179 -8.39 4.55 -4.90
N PHE A 180 -9.60 5.04 -5.14
CA PHE A 180 -10.29 4.79 -6.41
C PHE A 180 -9.57 5.49 -7.57
N SER A 181 -9.58 4.85 -8.75
CA SER A 181 -8.92 5.40 -9.94
C SER A 181 -9.75 6.48 -10.62
N ASP A 182 -9.09 7.39 -11.34
CA ASP A 182 -9.77 8.41 -12.14
C ASP A 182 -10.53 7.80 -13.31
N GLU A 183 -10.04 6.68 -13.84
CA GLU A 183 -10.68 5.92 -14.92
C GLU A 183 -12.04 5.38 -14.46
N ASP A 184 -12.10 4.72 -13.30
CA ASP A 184 -13.36 4.20 -12.76
C ASP A 184 -14.35 5.31 -12.44
N ALA A 185 -13.87 6.41 -11.88
CA ALA A 185 -14.69 7.58 -11.62
C ALA A 185 -15.28 8.16 -12.92
N ALA A 186 -14.45 8.32 -13.95
CA ALA A 186 -14.87 8.86 -15.26
C ALA A 186 -15.90 7.95 -15.95
N GLU A 187 -15.74 6.62 -15.90
CA GLU A 187 -16.68 5.65 -16.47
C GLU A 187 -18.09 5.73 -15.85
N VAL A 188 -18.18 6.21 -14.63
CA VAL A 188 -19.47 6.47 -13.97
C VAL A 188 -19.88 7.95 -13.98
N GLY A 189 -19.17 8.79 -14.73
CA GLY A 189 -19.49 10.22 -14.91
C GLY A 189 -19.08 11.11 -13.74
N ILE A 190 -18.06 10.71 -12.97
CA ILE A 190 -17.51 11.45 -11.82
C ILE A 190 -16.13 11.98 -12.20
N ASN A 191 -15.85 13.26 -11.90
CA ASN A 191 -14.49 13.79 -11.93
C ASN A 191 -13.76 13.35 -10.66
N GLY A 192 -12.69 12.54 -10.80
CA GLY A 192 -11.99 11.94 -9.67
C GLY A 192 -11.39 12.97 -8.72
N TYR A 193 -10.76 14.02 -9.25
CA TYR A 193 -10.16 15.09 -8.43
C TYR A 193 -11.21 15.85 -7.62
N ASP A 194 -12.25 16.36 -8.27
CA ASP A 194 -13.32 17.12 -7.61
C ASP A 194 -14.03 16.26 -6.57
N HIS A 195 -14.16 14.96 -6.85
CA HIS A 195 -14.79 14.01 -5.95
C HIS A 195 -13.95 13.76 -4.69
N ARG A 196 -12.62 13.61 -4.81
CA ARG A 196 -11.72 13.52 -3.66
C ARG A 196 -11.75 14.80 -2.83
N MET A 197 -11.79 15.97 -3.47
CA MET A 197 -11.94 17.26 -2.77
C MET A 197 -13.27 17.35 -2.02
N PHE A 198 -14.35 16.87 -2.62
CA PHE A 198 -15.65 16.76 -1.91
C PHE A 198 -15.54 15.86 -0.69
N LEU A 199 -14.95 14.67 -0.81
CA LEU A 199 -14.80 13.71 0.28
C LEU A 199 -13.95 14.28 1.42
N ASN A 200 -12.84 14.95 1.11
CA ASN A 200 -12.03 15.64 2.11
C ASN A 200 -12.87 16.67 2.88
N ARG A 201 -13.56 17.56 2.19
CA ARG A 201 -14.41 18.57 2.83
C ARG A 201 -15.57 17.97 3.62
N PHE A 202 -16.15 16.87 3.13
CA PHE A 202 -17.21 16.18 3.84
C PHE A 202 -16.68 15.61 5.16
N TYR A 203 -15.55 14.91 5.14
CA TYR A 203 -15.02 14.24 6.33
C TYR A 203 -14.27 15.16 7.31
N THR A 204 -13.88 16.36 6.89
CA THR A 204 -13.39 17.42 7.79
C THR A 204 -14.51 18.26 8.41
N GLY A 205 -15.76 18.06 7.98
CA GLY A 205 -16.90 18.83 8.46
C GLY A 205 -17.07 20.20 7.80
N GLU A 206 -16.31 20.49 6.74
CA GLU A 206 -16.42 21.73 5.98
C GLU A 206 -17.59 21.74 4.98
N PHE A 207 -18.12 20.55 4.67
CA PHE A 207 -19.28 20.42 3.79
C PHE A 207 -20.57 20.62 4.61
N ASP A 208 -21.46 21.47 4.11
CA ASP A 208 -22.74 21.77 4.79
C ASP A 208 -23.59 20.50 4.96
N GLY A 209 -24.05 20.23 6.16
CA GLY A 209 -24.78 19.03 6.55
C GLY A 209 -23.92 17.81 6.90
N SER A 210 -22.60 17.90 6.87
CA SER A 210 -21.71 16.87 7.41
C SER A 210 -21.62 16.95 8.93
N PHE A 211 -21.64 15.77 9.58
CA PHE A 211 -21.38 15.60 11.02
C PHE A 211 -19.96 15.15 11.33
N ALA A 212 -19.12 14.97 10.30
CA ALA A 212 -17.75 14.50 10.45
C ALA A 212 -16.87 15.55 11.14
N LYS A 213 -15.81 15.08 11.81
CA LYS A 213 -14.82 15.90 12.54
C LYS A 213 -13.42 15.34 12.31
N GLY A 214 -13.12 14.91 11.09
CA GLY A 214 -11.80 14.46 10.73
C GLY A 214 -10.85 15.63 10.47
N ASP A 215 -9.55 15.34 10.52
CA ASP A 215 -8.50 16.28 10.11
C ASP A 215 -7.98 15.89 8.74
N PRO A 216 -7.71 16.85 7.83
CA PRO A 216 -7.06 16.55 6.56
C PRO A 216 -5.59 16.25 6.80
N PHE A 217 -5.07 15.18 6.18
CA PHE A 217 -3.65 14.87 6.24
C PHE A 217 -2.92 15.33 4.98
N GLN A 218 -3.42 14.95 3.82
CA GLN A 218 -2.95 15.45 2.53
C GLN A 218 -4.08 15.41 1.49
N PHE A 219 -4.00 16.31 0.50
CA PHE A 219 -4.95 16.38 -0.60
C PHE A 219 -4.38 15.60 -1.80
N ASN A 220 -4.71 14.32 -1.89
CA ASN A 220 -4.33 13.45 -3.02
C ASN A 220 -5.55 12.96 -3.75
#